data_bf966f3bd71dbdf475aec39db6362700
#
_entry.id   bf966f3bd71dbdf475aec39db6362700
#
_cell.length_a   1.000
_cell.length_b   1.000
_cell.length_c   1.000
_cell.angle_alpha   90.00
_cell.angle_beta   90.00
_cell.angle_gamma   90.00
#
_symmetry.space_group_name_H-M   'P 1'
#
loop_
_entity.id
_entity.type
_entity.pdbx_description
1 polymer ?
#
loop_
_entity_poly.entity_id
_entity_poly.type
_entity_poly.pdbx_seq_one_letter_code
_entity_poly.pdbx_strand_id
1 'polypeptide(L)'
;MITSRLFLLTLTVLSCVPTQARPVIATVYHEWYEGRPDYCGGIYRDNKVSAAHPWLPCGTQVNVEYKGRSLVVPITDRCECDSIDLSYRAAKILGVPVDGIARVHIHY
;
A
#
# COMPACT_ATOMS: atom_id res chain seq x y z
N MET A 1 -51.74 14.43 -25.36
CA MET A 1 -51.07 14.52 -25.16
C MET A 1 -50.09 14.10 -24.56
N ILE A 2 -49.59 13.67 -24.44
CA ILE A 2 -48.75 13.19 -23.90
C ILE A 2 -47.71 13.31 -23.53
N THR A 3 -47.37 13.35 -23.12
CA THR A 3 -46.50 13.55 -22.71
C THR A 3 -45.59 12.83 -22.26
N SER A 4 -45.02 12.52 -22.55
CA SER A 4 -44.15 11.81 -22.32
C SER A 4 -43.15 12.10 -21.58
N ARG A 5 -43.04 11.93 -20.77
CA ARG A 5 -42.13 12.14 -20.05
C ARG A 5 -41.18 11.47 -19.89
N LEU A 6 -40.41 11.48 -19.93
CA LEU A 6 -39.44 11.03 -19.93
C LEU A 6 -38.67 11.10 -18.97
N PHE A 7 -38.50 10.50 -18.31
CA PHE A 7 -37.73 10.41 -17.43
C PHE A 7 -36.68 10.06 -17.48
N LEU A 8 -35.86 10.43 -17.48
CA LEU A 8 -34.89 10.45 -17.44
C LEU A 8 -34.40 10.06 -16.45
N LEU A 9 -34.21 9.18 -16.23
CA LEU A 9 -33.68 8.69 -15.45
C LEU A 9 -32.45 8.87 -15.38
N THR A 10 -31.95 9.47 -14.97
CA THR A 10 -30.78 9.77 -14.70
C THR A 10 -30.33 8.99 -13.75
N LEU A 11 -29.82 8.09 -14.01
CA LEU A 11 -29.33 7.28 -13.35
C LEU A 11 -28.15 7.72 -12.83
N THR A 12 -28.06 8.18 -11.87
CA THR A 12 -26.92 8.47 -11.28
C THR A 12 -26.36 7.34 -10.82
N VAL A 13 -25.59 6.86 -11.42
CA VAL A 13 -24.90 5.81 -11.06
C VAL A 13 -23.91 6.26 -10.16
N LEU A 14 -23.99 5.91 -9.06
CA LEU A 14 -23.03 6.09 -8.25
C LEU A 14 -22.04 5.22 -8.52
N SER A 15 -21.19 5.43 -9.26
CA SER A 15 -20.19 4.57 -9.52
C SER A 15 -19.25 4.59 -8.44
N CYS A 16 -19.15 3.63 -7.78
CA CYS A 16 -18.09 3.36 -6.99
C CYS A 16 -16.94 3.18 -7.87
N VAL A 17 -16.19 4.13 -8.03
CA VAL A 17 -14.93 3.94 -8.72
C VAL A 17 -14.04 3.20 -7.79
N PRO A 18 -13.65 2.02 -8.10
CA PRO A 18 -12.73 1.29 -7.24
C PRO A 18 -11.43 2.05 -7.18
N THR A 19 -10.80 2.03 -6.03
CA THR A 19 -9.52 2.62 -5.88
C THR A 19 -8.59 1.90 -6.80
N GLN A 20 -7.97 2.58 -7.69
CA GLN A 20 -7.07 1.94 -8.62
C GLN A 20 -5.73 1.67 -7.97
N ALA A 21 -5.22 0.49 -8.22
CA ALA A 21 -3.87 0.17 -7.79
C ALA A 21 -2.88 1.04 -8.55
N ARG A 22 -1.87 1.52 -7.87
CA ARG A 22 -0.84 2.38 -8.47
C ARG A 22 0.48 1.63 -8.54
N PRO A 23 1.14 1.64 -9.69
CA PRO A 23 2.46 1.03 -9.78
C PRO A 23 3.49 1.92 -9.06
N VAL A 24 4.26 1.35 -8.19
CA VAL A 24 5.28 2.07 -7.42
C VAL A 24 6.51 1.21 -7.25
N ILE A 25 7.59 1.84 -6.83
CA ILE A 25 8.82 1.13 -6.52
C ILE A 25 8.82 0.75 -5.05
N ALA A 26 9.04 -0.51 -4.79
CA ALA A 26 9.19 -1.01 -3.43
C ALA A 26 10.63 -1.36 -3.16
N THR A 27 11.08 -1.02 -1.97
CA THR A 27 12.37 -1.44 -1.43
C THR A 27 12.10 -2.24 -0.17
N VAL A 28 13.14 -2.77 0.44
CA VAL A 28 13.01 -3.57 1.65
C VAL A 28 13.94 -2.99 2.68
N TYR A 29 13.49 -2.89 3.93
CA TYR A 29 14.31 -2.41 5.02
C TYR A 29 15.62 -3.17 5.11
N HIS A 30 16.69 -2.42 5.32
CA HIS A 30 17.99 -3.01 5.62
C HIS A 30 17.98 -3.57 7.03
N GLU A 31 18.70 -4.66 7.27
CA GLU A 31 18.76 -5.28 8.59
C GLU A 31 19.25 -4.35 9.69
N TRP A 32 19.94 -3.31 9.32
CA TRP A 32 20.42 -2.32 10.29
C TRP A 32 19.28 -1.69 11.10
N TYR A 33 18.06 -1.67 10.55
CA TYR A 33 16.93 -1.04 11.23
C TYR A 33 16.28 -1.90 12.30
N GLU A 34 16.63 -3.17 12.36
CA GLU A 34 16.05 -4.07 13.37
C GLU A 34 16.23 -3.51 14.77
N GLY A 35 15.13 -3.38 15.51
CA GLY A 35 15.16 -2.90 16.89
C GLY A 35 15.20 -1.40 17.05
N ARG A 36 15.19 -0.63 15.96
CA ARG A 36 15.23 0.83 16.06
C ARG A 36 13.82 1.41 16.10
N PRO A 37 13.66 2.58 16.74
CA PRO A 37 12.36 3.23 16.78
C PRO A 37 11.90 3.62 15.39
N ASP A 38 10.62 3.48 15.12
CA ASP A 38 10.02 3.95 13.88
C ASP A 38 9.35 5.31 14.09
N TYR A 39 8.91 5.93 13.01
CA TYR A 39 8.32 7.27 13.07
C TYR A 39 6.99 7.28 13.82
N CYS A 40 6.25 6.20 13.79
CA CYS A 40 4.91 6.14 14.34
C CYS A 40 4.85 5.74 15.81
N GLY A 41 5.99 5.65 16.48
CA GLY A 41 6.01 5.41 17.92
C GLY A 41 6.25 3.97 18.33
N GLY A 42 6.58 3.11 17.38
CA GLY A 42 6.89 1.72 17.67
C GLY A 42 8.36 1.40 17.43
N ILE A 43 8.62 0.13 17.30
CA ILE A 43 9.97 -0.39 17.03
C ILE A 43 9.88 -1.23 15.77
N TYR A 44 10.78 -0.99 14.82
CA TYR A 44 10.83 -1.82 13.64
C TYR A 44 11.33 -3.22 13.97
N ARG A 45 10.64 -4.23 13.45
CA ARG A 45 11.06 -5.62 13.59
C ARG A 45 11.01 -6.31 12.24
N ASP A 46 12.06 -7.02 11.90
CA ASP A 46 12.12 -7.79 10.65
C ASP A 46 11.02 -8.82 10.58
N ASN A 47 10.58 -9.36 11.69
CA ASN A 47 9.61 -10.42 11.71
C ASN A 47 8.16 -9.95 11.76
N LYS A 48 7.93 -8.65 11.64
CA LYS A 48 6.57 -8.12 11.61
C LYS A 48 6.24 -7.55 10.26
N VAL A 49 4.99 -7.69 9.84
CA VAL A 49 4.51 -7.11 8.61
C VAL A 49 4.28 -5.62 8.81
N SER A 50 5.01 -4.80 8.10
CA SER A 50 4.88 -3.35 8.17
C SER A 50 5.53 -2.71 6.95
N ALA A 51 5.35 -1.39 6.81
CA ALA A 51 6.00 -0.65 5.75
C ALA A 51 6.19 0.80 6.16
N ALA A 52 7.15 1.45 5.51
CA ALA A 52 7.32 2.89 5.58
C ALA A 52 6.81 3.51 4.29
N HIS A 53 6.32 4.72 4.40
CA HIS A 53 5.80 5.45 3.24
C HIS A 53 6.13 6.94 3.40
N PRO A 54 6.41 7.66 2.30
CA PRO A 54 6.82 9.07 2.41
C PRO A 54 5.79 9.98 3.07
N TRP A 55 4.52 9.70 2.94
CA TRP A 55 3.51 10.63 3.45
C TRP A 55 2.19 10.02 3.94
N LEU A 56 1.93 8.74 3.72
CA LEU A 56 0.68 8.18 4.22
C LEU A 56 0.64 8.20 5.74
N PRO A 57 -0.49 8.51 6.34
CA PRO A 57 -0.60 8.55 7.80
C PRO A 57 -0.25 7.23 8.47
N CYS A 58 0.27 7.31 9.68
CA CYS A 58 0.53 6.14 10.48
C CYS A 58 -0.75 5.32 10.64
N GLY A 59 -0.64 4.03 10.48
CA GLY A 59 -1.79 3.13 10.60
C GLY A 59 -2.57 2.91 9.33
N THR A 60 -2.24 3.62 8.25
CA THR A 60 -2.91 3.37 6.96
C THR A 60 -2.66 1.94 6.54
N GLN A 61 -3.72 1.24 6.14
CA GLN A 61 -3.60 -0.12 5.65
C GLN A 61 -3.45 -0.06 4.15
N VAL A 62 -2.34 -0.59 3.65
CA VAL A 62 -2.03 -0.55 2.23
C VAL A 62 -2.04 -1.97 1.69
N ASN A 63 -2.80 -2.21 0.65
CA ASN A 63 -2.74 -3.50 -0.03
C ASN A 63 -1.61 -3.44 -1.05
N VAL A 64 -0.65 -4.33 -0.91
CA VAL A 64 0.50 -4.41 -1.80
C VAL A 64 0.37 -5.67 -2.63
N GLU A 65 0.50 -5.52 -3.95
CA GLU A 65 0.40 -6.65 -4.87
C GLU A 65 1.69 -6.82 -5.63
N TYR A 66 2.18 -8.02 -5.70
CA TYR A 66 3.40 -8.36 -6.41
C TYR A 66 3.27 -9.75 -7.04
N LYS A 67 3.32 -9.81 -8.37
CA LYS A 67 3.31 -11.07 -9.13
C LYS A 67 2.24 -12.04 -8.66
N GLY A 68 1.01 -11.56 -8.55
CA GLY A 68 -0.13 -12.41 -8.18
C GLY A 68 -0.32 -12.65 -6.71
N ARG A 69 0.55 -12.10 -5.86
CA ARG A 69 0.36 -12.18 -4.41
C ARG A 69 -0.04 -10.82 -3.90
N SER A 70 -0.78 -10.79 -2.81
CA SER A 70 -1.16 -9.53 -2.19
C SER A 70 -1.08 -9.66 -0.68
N LEU A 71 -0.83 -8.55 -0.03
CA LEU A 71 -0.71 -8.49 1.42
C LEU A 71 -1.08 -7.09 1.88
N VAL A 72 -1.88 -7.01 2.92
CA VAL A 72 -2.20 -5.72 3.52
C VAL A 72 -1.13 -5.43 4.56
N VAL A 73 -0.50 -4.28 4.46
CA VAL A 73 0.55 -3.87 5.39
C VAL A 73 0.19 -2.55 6.05
N PRO A 74 0.42 -2.42 7.34
CA PRO A 74 0.20 -1.14 8.00
C PRO A 74 1.39 -0.21 7.79
N ILE A 75 1.14 1.07 7.61
CA ILE A 75 2.20 2.06 7.58
C ILE A 75 2.59 2.39 9.01
N THR A 76 3.83 2.13 9.35
CA THR A 76 4.33 2.34 10.71
C THR A 76 5.51 3.31 10.73
N ASP A 77 5.97 3.76 9.58
CA ASP A 77 7.18 4.54 9.53
C ASP A 77 7.16 5.49 8.33
N ARG A 78 8.15 6.37 8.31
CA ARG A 78 8.34 7.36 7.28
C ARG A 78 9.65 7.08 6.57
N CYS A 79 9.69 7.26 5.26
CA CYS A 79 10.92 7.08 4.51
C CYS A 79 11.11 8.17 3.49
N GLU A 80 12.35 8.35 3.08
CA GLU A 80 12.66 9.18 1.95
C GLU A 80 12.83 8.26 0.75
N CYS A 81 11.89 7.35 0.61
CA CYS A 81 11.93 6.36 -0.44
C CYS A 81 11.01 6.80 -1.58
N ASP A 82 11.11 6.13 -2.72
CA ASP A 82 10.30 6.51 -3.86
C ASP A 82 8.83 6.28 -3.61
N SER A 83 8.48 5.20 -2.97
CA SER A 83 7.08 4.91 -2.73
C SER A 83 6.80 4.10 -1.49
N ILE A 84 7.41 2.96 -1.33
CA ILE A 84 7.13 2.12 -0.16
C ILE A 84 8.37 1.31 0.19
N ASP A 85 8.63 1.19 1.48
CA ASP A 85 9.75 0.42 1.97
C ASP A 85 9.17 -0.69 2.85
N LEU A 86 9.25 -1.93 2.37
CA LEU A 86 8.58 -3.06 3.01
C LEU A 86 9.44 -3.66 4.11
N SER A 87 8.81 -4.10 5.19
CA SER A 87 9.54 -4.86 6.19
C SER A 87 10.04 -6.16 5.56
N TYR A 88 11.06 -6.74 6.16
CA TYR A 88 11.62 -8.01 5.69
C TYR A 88 10.51 -9.07 5.60
N ARG A 89 9.66 -9.16 6.64
CA ARG A 89 8.58 -10.15 6.66
C ARG A 89 7.58 -9.92 5.52
N ALA A 90 7.19 -8.69 5.28
CA ALA A 90 6.26 -8.39 4.21
C ALA A 90 6.87 -8.77 2.85
N ALA A 91 8.14 -8.45 2.63
CA ALA A 91 8.83 -8.80 1.41
C ALA A 91 8.88 -10.32 1.22
N LYS A 92 9.16 -11.06 2.28
CA LYS A 92 9.23 -12.52 2.18
C LYS A 92 7.88 -13.12 1.82
N ILE A 93 6.81 -12.64 2.43
CA ILE A 93 5.47 -13.14 2.14
C ILE A 93 5.10 -12.85 0.69
N LEU A 94 5.42 -11.67 0.20
CA LEU A 94 5.10 -11.29 -1.17
C LEU A 94 6.04 -11.89 -2.22
N GLY A 95 7.20 -12.34 -1.80
CA GLY A 95 8.20 -12.83 -2.72
C GLY A 95 9.03 -11.70 -3.35
N VAL A 96 9.04 -10.53 -2.75
CA VAL A 96 9.84 -9.40 -3.21
C VAL A 96 11.30 -9.66 -2.85
N PRO A 97 12.24 -9.45 -3.78
CA PRO A 97 13.66 -9.63 -3.47
C PRO A 97 14.10 -8.70 -2.36
N VAL A 98 14.74 -9.26 -1.33
CA VAL A 98 15.09 -8.49 -0.14
C VAL A 98 16.30 -7.59 -0.32
N ASP A 99 17.10 -7.84 -1.34
CA ASP A 99 18.30 -7.06 -1.58
C ASP A 99 18.20 -6.19 -2.83
N GLY A 100 17.01 -5.94 -3.30
CA GLY A 100 16.83 -5.18 -4.53
C GLY A 100 15.60 -4.30 -4.47
N ILE A 101 15.13 -3.93 -5.64
CA ILE A 101 13.93 -3.15 -5.77
C ILE A 101 12.93 -3.92 -6.61
N ALA A 102 11.68 -3.65 -6.43
CA ALA A 102 10.62 -4.32 -7.18
C ALA A 102 9.55 -3.32 -7.57
N ARG A 103 8.85 -3.62 -8.66
CA ARG A 103 7.71 -2.82 -9.03
C ARG A 103 6.49 -3.53 -8.50
N VAL A 104 5.76 -2.87 -7.63
CA VAL A 104 4.56 -3.42 -7.01
C VAL A 104 3.39 -2.50 -7.30
N HIS A 105 2.19 -2.97 -7.00
CA HIS A 105 1.00 -2.12 -7.07
C HIS A 105 0.47 -1.95 -5.66
N ILE A 106 0.13 -0.72 -5.31
CA ILE A 106 -0.45 -0.45 -3.99
C ILE A 106 -1.79 0.24 -4.15
N HIS A 107 -2.68 -0.05 -3.22
CA HIS A 107 -3.90 0.72 -3.14
C HIS A 107 -4.34 0.78 -1.68
N TYR A 108 -5.01 1.88 -1.35
CA TYR A 108 -5.41 2.17 0.02
C TYR A 108 -6.61 3.10 0.04
#